data_237c002e699dce2a2ec00fffc053ff44
#
_entry.id   237c002e699dce2a2ec00fffc053ff44
#
_cell.length_a   1.000
_cell.length_b   1.000
_cell.length_c   1.000
_cell.angle_alpha   90.00
_cell.angle_beta   90.00
_cell.angle_gamma   90.00
#
_symmetry.space_group_name_H-M   'P 1'
#
loop_
_entity.id
_entity.type
_entity.pdbx_description
1 polymer ?
#
loop_
_entity_poly.entity_id
_entity_poly.type
_entity_poly.pdbx_seq_one_letter_code
_entity_poly.pdbx_strand_id
1 'polypeptide(L)'
;SVTSQIQVVQFNANWNSANGVDWLNKLSDCKINQVDIAVDKAAQTKYQIIVVPTIVVFNNGEEIKRFQANIMMQMESKLEDIQNLVDETVMESF
;
A
#
# COMPACT_ATOMS: atom_id res chain seq x y z
N SER A 1 -17.88 -5.16 -9.50
CA SER A 1 -16.61 -5.65 -10.04
C SER A 1 -15.68 -6.07 -8.91
N VAL A 2 -14.97 -7.17 -9.13
CA VAL A 2 -14.00 -7.69 -8.15
C VAL A 2 -12.85 -6.69 -7.92
N THR A 3 -12.51 -5.88 -8.91
CA THR A 3 -11.41 -4.92 -8.80
C THR A 3 -11.68 -3.87 -7.75
N SER A 4 -12.94 -3.51 -7.50
CA SER A 4 -13.28 -2.49 -6.52
C SER A 4 -13.05 -2.92 -5.08
N GLN A 5 -12.85 -4.22 -4.85
CA GLN A 5 -12.66 -4.78 -3.52
C GLN A 5 -11.19 -4.70 -3.08
N ILE A 6 -10.26 -4.54 -4.01
CA ILE A 6 -8.84 -4.52 -3.71
C ILE A 6 -8.39 -3.07 -3.63
N GLN A 7 -7.76 -2.71 -2.51
CA GLN A 7 -7.19 -1.39 -2.29
C GLN A 7 -5.72 -1.52 -1.93
N VAL A 8 -4.91 -0.69 -2.56
CA VAL A 8 -3.48 -0.59 -2.27
C VAL A 8 -3.28 0.81 -1.68
N VAL A 9 -2.83 0.87 -0.43
CA VAL A 9 -2.69 2.13 0.28
C VAL A 9 -1.24 2.33 0.67
N GLN A 10 -0.66 3.46 0.26
CA GLN A 10 0.65 3.86 0.72
C GLN A 10 0.51 4.78 1.93
N PHE A 11 1.06 4.36 3.05
CA PHE A 11 1.18 5.19 4.25
C PHE A 11 2.58 5.78 4.27
N ASN A 12 2.67 7.09 4.23
CA ASN A 12 3.94 7.79 4.28
C ASN A 12 3.75 9.07 5.10
N ALA A 13 4.82 9.79 5.31
CA ALA A 13 4.77 11.09 5.98
C ALA A 13 5.31 12.15 5.04
N ASN A 14 4.78 13.37 5.11
CA ASN A 14 5.19 14.43 4.19
C ASN A 14 6.68 14.74 4.29
N TRP A 15 7.29 14.61 5.49
CA TRP A 15 8.72 14.81 5.67
C TRP A 15 9.56 13.72 5.03
N ASN A 16 8.94 12.60 4.60
CA ASN A 16 9.61 11.48 3.94
C ASN A 16 9.11 11.31 2.49
N SER A 17 8.55 12.35 1.90
CA SER A 17 7.93 12.26 0.58
C SER A 17 8.91 11.84 -0.52
N ALA A 18 10.19 12.19 -0.36
CA ALA A 18 11.22 11.83 -1.34
C ALA A 18 11.41 10.30 -1.45
N ASN A 19 11.08 9.55 -0.42
CA ASN A 19 11.22 8.09 -0.39
C ASN A 19 9.91 7.37 -0.66
N GLY A 20 8.82 8.10 -0.88
CA GLY A 20 7.56 7.50 -1.30
C GLY A 20 7.68 6.90 -2.69
N VAL A 21 6.95 5.83 -2.95
CA VAL A 21 6.95 5.25 -4.29
C VAL A 21 6.01 6.06 -5.19
N ASP A 22 6.40 6.23 -6.45
CA ASP A 22 5.67 7.02 -7.41
C ASP A 22 4.99 6.18 -8.50
N TRP A 23 5.16 4.86 -8.43
CA TRP A 23 4.65 3.96 -9.46
C TRP A 23 3.33 3.30 -9.09
N LEU A 24 2.73 3.61 -7.94
CA LEU A 24 1.47 2.98 -7.53
C LEU A 24 0.35 3.20 -8.55
N ASN A 25 0.33 4.37 -9.19
CA ASN A 25 -0.69 4.67 -10.19
C ASN A 25 -0.59 3.83 -11.45
N LYS A 26 0.48 3.05 -11.59
CA LYS A 26 0.64 2.12 -12.71
C LYS A 26 0.05 0.74 -12.41
N LEU A 27 -0.38 0.50 -11.17
CA LEU A 27 -1.07 -0.75 -10.82
C LEU A 27 -2.43 -0.79 -11.48
N SER A 28 -2.86 -2.00 -11.87
CA SER A 28 -4.17 -2.24 -12.46
C SER A 28 -4.99 -3.18 -11.57
N ASP A 29 -6.31 -3.14 -11.77
CA ASP A 29 -7.29 -4.01 -11.11
C ASP A 29 -7.36 -3.80 -9.59
N CYS A 30 -7.06 -2.58 -9.15
CA CYS A 30 -7.16 -2.20 -7.74
C CYS A 30 -7.38 -0.69 -7.62
N LYS A 31 -7.85 -0.28 -6.45
CA LYS A 31 -7.92 1.14 -6.11
C LYS A 31 -6.65 1.53 -5.38
N ILE A 32 -6.21 2.77 -5.57
CA ILE A 32 -4.98 3.29 -4.99
C ILE A 32 -5.33 4.49 -4.11
N ASN A 33 -4.82 4.47 -2.87
CA ASN A 33 -4.95 5.58 -1.96
C ASN A 33 -3.60 5.91 -1.34
N GLN A 34 -3.45 7.17 -0.95
CA GLN A 34 -2.26 7.62 -0.23
C GLN A 34 -2.70 8.30 1.05
N VAL A 35 -2.04 7.96 2.15
CA VAL A 35 -2.34 8.51 3.47
C VAL A 35 -1.06 9.11 4.04
N ASP A 36 -1.16 10.37 4.46
CA ASP A 36 -0.06 11.07 5.14
C ASP A 36 -0.28 10.93 6.64
N ILE A 37 0.50 10.08 7.30
CA ILE A 37 0.33 9.82 8.73
C ILE A 37 0.82 10.96 9.61
N ALA A 38 1.57 11.92 9.04
CA ALA A 38 1.94 13.13 9.78
C ALA A 38 0.73 14.04 9.96
N VAL A 39 -0.23 13.98 9.04
CA VAL A 39 -1.49 14.72 9.10
C VAL A 39 -2.57 13.87 9.75
N ASP A 40 -2.72 12.63 9.30
CA ASP A 40 -3.72 11.70 9.84
C ASP A 40 -3.05 10.76 10.83
N LYS A 41 -2.88 11.25 12.04
CA LYS A 41 -2.21 10.48 13.10
C LYS A 41 -3.03 9.29 13.56
N ALA A 42 -4.34 9.38 13.45
CA ALA A 42 -5.23 8.27 13.81
C ALA A 42 -4.99 7.07 12.90
N ALA A 43 -4.68 7.31 11.63
CA ALA A 43 -4.40 6.24 10.68
C ALA A 43 -3.14 5.47 11.07
N GLN A 44 -2.11 6.16 11.58
CA GLN A 44 -0.89 5.50 12.04
C GLN A 44 -1.18 4.48 13.13
N THR A 45 -2.00 4.86 14.10
CA THR A 45 -2.37 3.97 15.20
C THR A 45 -3.29 2.85 14.71
N LYS A 46 -4.30 3.20 13.93
CA LYS A 46 -5.30 2.24 13.47
C LYS A 46 -4.68 1.11 12.65
N TYR A 47 -3.76 1.45 11.77
CA TYR A 47 -3.12 0.47 10.88
C TYR A 47 -1.76 0.02 11.37
N GLN A 48 -1.34 0.47 12.54
CA GLN A 48 -0.07 0.06 13.17
C GLN A 48 1.12 0.28 12.23
N ILE A 49 1.23 1.50 11.71
CA ILE A 49 2.33 1.87 10.81
C ILE A 49 3.54 2.21 11.65
N ILE A 50 4.59 1.41 11.54
CA ILE A 50 5.81 1.55 12.34
C ILE A 50 6.99 2.06 11.52
N VAL A 51 6.95 1.94 10.20
CA VAL A 51 7.97 2.48 9.29
C VAL A 51 7.26 3.14 8.12
N VAL A 52 7.92 4.08 7.47
CA VAL A 52 7.39 4.74 6.27
C VAL A 52 8.42 4.71 5.16
N PRO A 53 8.01 4.53 3.92
CA PRO A 53 6.65 4.21 3.51
C PRO A 53 6.28 2.77 3.85
N THR A 54 5.01 2.53 4.09
CA THR A 54 4.44 1.17 4.18
C THR A 54 3.28 1.10 3.20
N ILE A 55 3.27 0.07 2.37
CA ILE A 55 2.19 -0.18 1.42
C ILE A 55 1.39 -1.37 1.92
N VAL A 56 0.09 -1.19 2.12
CA VAL A 56 -0.79 -2.24 2.60
C VAL A 56 -1.81 -2.56 1.52
N VAL A 57 -1.99 -3.84 1.26
CA VAL A 57 -2.98 -4.32 0.31
C VAL A 57 -4.15 -4.89 1.09
N PHE A 58 -5.35 -4.36 0.79
CA PHE A 58 -6.60 -4.79 1.41
C PHE A 58 -7.48 -5.46 0.38
N ASN A 59 -8.19 -6.49 0.80
CA ASN A 59 -9.25 -7.11 -0.01
C ASN A 59 -10.52 -7.11 0.83
N ASN A 60 -11.56 -6.42 0.36
CA ASN A 60 -12.80 -6.25 1.10
C ASN A 60 -12.59 -5.63 2.48
N GLY A 61 -11.64 -4.71 2.60
CA GLY A 61 -11.34 -4.05 3.85
C GLY A 61 -10.44 -4.84 4.79
N GLU A 62 -10.07 -6.05 4.43
CA GLU A 62 -9.19 -6.89 5.23
C GLU A 62 -7.77 -6.84 4.69
N GLU A 63 -6.81 -6.60 5.58
CA GLU A 63 -5.40 -6.57 5.20
C GLU A 63 -4.93 -7.97 4.79
N ILE A 64 -4.38 -8.11 3.60
CA ILE A 64 -3.85 -9.38 3.13
C ILE A 64 -2.34 -9.41 3.11
N LYS A 65 -1.68 -8.27 2.94
CA LYS A 65 -0.22 -8.18 3.02
C LYS A 65 0.21 -6.73 3.13
N ARG A 66 1.35 -6.51 3.76
CA ARG A 66 1.99 -5.19 3.75
C ARG A 66 3.44 -5.30 3.32
N PHE A 67 3.90 -4.25 2.67
CA PHE A 67 5.27 -4.09 2.19
C PHE A 67 5.87 -2.90 2.94
N GLN A 68 6.86 -3.18 3.78
CA GLN A 68 7.44 -2.16 4.64
C GLN A 68 8.79 -1.72 4.09
N ALA A 69 9.09 -0.43 4.25
CA ALA A 69 10.39 0.10 3.90
C ALA A 69 11.48 -0.50 4.78
N ASN A 70 12.70 -0.44 4.30
CA ASN A 70 13.87 -0.85 5.07
C ASN A 70 14.24 0.20 6.13
N ILE A 71 15.32 -0.05 6.86
CA ILE A 71 15.77 0.86 7.93
C ILE A 71 16.20 2.23 7.41
N MET A 72 16.46 2.35 6.11
CA MET A 72 16.78 3.62 5.45
C MET A 72 15.54 4.35 4.96
N MET A 73 14.35 3.86 5.31
CA MET A 73 13.07 4.40 4.88
C MET A 73 12.88 4.33 3.37
N GLN A 74 13.47 3.31 2.74
CA GLN A 74 13.37 3.10 1.30
C GLN A 74 12.63 1.82 1.01
N MET A 75 11.69 1.89 0.06
CA MET A 75 10.91 0.73 -0.37
C MET A 75 11.73 -0.12 -1.32
N GLU A 76 11.97 -1.37 -0.94
CA GLU A 76 12.70 -2.32 -1.79
C GLU A 76 11.78 -3.14 -2.68
N SER A 77 10.51 -3.24 -2.32
CA SER A 77 9.53 -3.93 -3.14
C SER A 77 9.27 -3.15 -4.42
N LYS A 78 8.94 -3.88 -5.49
CA LYS A 78 8.77 -3.32 -6.82
C LYS A 78 7.32 -3.39 -7.25
N LEU A 79 7.00 -2.68 -8.33
CA LEU A 79 5.67 -2.68 -8.92
C LEU A 79 5.16 -4.10 -9.14
N GLU A 80 5.98 -4.96 -9.72
CA GLU A 80 5.55 -6.33 -10.05
C GLU A 80 5.27 -7.17 -8.81
N ASP A 81 5.92 -6.89 -7.68
CA ASP A 81 5.64 -7.62 -6.44
C ASP A 81 4.20 -7.38 -5.98
N ILE A 82 3.76 -6.13 -6.05
CA ILE A 82 2.42 -5.76 -5.63
C ILE A 82 1.40 -6.15 -6.71
N GLN A 83 1.73 -5.93 -7.98
CA GLN A 83 0.82 -6.30 -9.07
C GLN A 83 0.56 -7.82 -9.08
N ASN A 84 1.59 -8.63 -8.83
CA ASN A 84 1.41 -10.08 -8.76
C ASN A 84 0.46 -10.47 -7.63
N LEU A 85 0.57 -9.82 -6.48
CA LEU A 85 -0.34 -10.09 -5.37
C LEU A 85 -1.78 -9.69 -5.73
N VAL A 86 -1.96 -8.53 -6.38
CA VAL A 86 -3.28 -8.09 -6.85
C VAL A 86 -3.85 -9.11 -7.83
N ASP A 87 -3.05 -9.55 -8.79
CA ASP A 87 -3.49 -10.51 -9.81
C ASP A 87 -3.90 -11.83 -9.18
N GLU A 88 -3.12 -12.35 -8.24
CA GLU A 88 -3.45 -13.58 -7.52
C GLU A 88 -4.75 -13.43 -6.75
N THR A 89 -4.95 -12.29 -6.11
CA THR A 89 -6.16 -12.02 -5.33
C THR A 89 -7.38 -11.96 -6.24
N VAL A 90 -7.26 -11.32 -7.40
CA VAL A 90 -8.35 -11.28 -8.39
C VAL A 90 -8.69 -12.69 -8.86
N MET A 91 -7.68 -13.50 -9.15
CA MET A 91 -7.90 -14.87 -9.62
C MET A 91 -8.61 -15.72 -8.57
N GLU A 92 -8.27 -15.54 -7.30
CA GLU A 92 -8.89 -16.29 -6.21
C GLU A 92 -10.35 -15.88 -5.97
N SER A 93 -10.77 -14.75 -6.53
CA SER A 93 -12.14 -14.25 -6.36
C SER A 93 -13.13 -14.86 -7.35
N PHE A 94 -12.66 -15.63 -8.30
CA PHE A 94 -13.51 -16.29 -9.29
C PHE A 94 -14.00 -17.66 -8.86
#